data_e754834b8a2179f2a4f9ca5000e1c612
#
_entry.id   e754834b8a2179f2a4f9ca5000e1c612
#
_cell.length_a   1.000
_cell.length_b   1.000
_cell.length_c   1.000
_cell.angle_alpha   90.00
_cell.angle_beta   90.00
_cell.angle_gamma   90.00
#
_symmetry.space_group_name_H-M   'P 1'
#
loop_
_entity.id
_entity.type
_entity.pdbx_description
1 polymer ?
#
loop_
_entity_poly.entity_id
_entity_poly.type
_entity_poly.pdbx_seq_one_letter_code
_entity_poly.pdbx_strand_id
1 'polypeptide(L)'
;MKRKFSVLLASVIILSFLNSCRTRQTPSPIKNEVSPQIQRTEQIYNAQEPKYSIPEDASTEQTLPVQPAPPASSPPKTQKKSSEPKPIGSYQTPLLNRDKERMENIGLAIKKINGYKLKPGDTFSFNDVVGKRDASNGFKVAAIIVNGEYGEDMGGGVCQLSSTIFNAAERAGMEILERHSHSRSVRYVPQGKDAAVSYGYLDLKFKNSKKYTVELKAKVEDKKLKVYIYKAR
;
A
#
# COMPACT_ATOMS: atom_id res chain seq x y z
N MET A 1 -18.46 -39.68 71.01
CA MET A 1 -17.37 -40.22 71.82
C MET A 1 -16.04 -39.84 71.19
N LYS A 2 -15.11 -39.28 72.05
CA LYS A 2 -13.65 -39.06 71.86
C LYS A 2 -13.25 -38.15 70.73
N ARG A 3 -13.01 -36.83 70.90
CA ARG A 3 -11.85 -36.08 71.48
C ARG A 3 -10.51 -36.69 71.11
N LYS A 4 -9.67 -35.91 70.32
CA LYS A 4 -8.25 -35.70 70.68
C LYS A 4 -7.74 -34.43 70.03
N PHE A 5 -7.19 -33.61 70.90
CA PHE A 5 -6.37 -32.40 70.73
C PHE A 5 -4.96 -32.79 70.23
N SER A 6 -4.30 -31.91 69.53
CA SER A 6 -2.84 -31.69 69.58
C SER A 6 -2.57 -30.40 68.80
N VAL A 7 -2.30 -29.30 69.42
CA VAL A 7 -1.11 -28.70 70.00
C VAL A 7 -0.07 -28.23 68.95
N LEU A 8 -0.08 -26.89 68.83
CA LEU A 8 0.97 -25.91 68.57
C LEU A 8 2.39 -26.40 68.23
N LEU A 9 2.95 -25.80 67.19
CA LEU A 9 4.34 -25.30 67.22
C LEU A 9 4.48 -24.03 66.39
N ALA A 10 4.73 -22.92 67.08
CA ALA A 10 5.09 -21.65 66.51
C ALA A 10 6.58 -21.67 66.17
N SER A 11 6.94 -21.34 64.96
CA SER A 11 8.34 -21.01 64.59
C SER A 11 8.40 -19.58 64.03
N VAL A 12 8.96 -18.75 64.85
CA VAL A 12 9.34 -17.38 64.53
C VAL A 12 10.54 -17.42 63.58
N ILE A 13 10.37 -16.96 62.35
CA ILE A 13 11.48 -16.71 61.42
C ILE A 13 11.66 -15.18 61.32
N ILE A 14 12.78 -14.71 61.84
CA ILE A 14 13.24 -13.35 61.74
C ILE A 14 13.60 -13.06 60.31
N LEU A 15 12.88 -12.12 59.68
CA LEU A 15 13.21 -11.61 58.35
C LEU A 15 14.27 -10.51 58.48
N SER A 16 15.50 -10.81 58.09
CA SER A 16 16.55 -9.84 57.87
C SER A 16 16.28 -9.08 56.56
N PHE A 17 15.92 -7.82 56.64
CA PHE A 17 15.88 -6.89 55.51
C PHE A 17 17.29 -6.61 55.01
N LEU A 18 17.70 -7.25 53.91
CA LEU A 18 18.84 -6.77 53.11
C LEU A 18 18.32 -5.82 52.04
N ASN A 19 18.66 -4.55 52.28
CA ASN A 19 18.41 -3.43 51.37
C ASN A 19 19.30 -3.59 50.13
N SER A 20 18.79 -4.21 49.04
CA SER A 20 19.50 -4.29 47.77
C SER A 20 19.18 -3.05 46.95
N CYS A 21 20.11 -2.12 46.96
CA CYS A 21 20.11 -0.91 46.13
C CYS A 21 20.23 -1.35 44.65
N ARG A 22 19.10 -1.48 43.95
CA ARG A 22 19.06 -1.80 42.53
C ARG A 22 19.29 -0.52 41.75
N THR A 23 20.55 -0.28 41.38
CA THR A 23 20.92 0.77 40.43
C THR A 23 20.14 0.56 39.14
N ARG A 24 19.28 1.53 38.75
CA ARG A 24 18.67 1.62 37.45
C ARG A 24 19.76 1.84 36.40
N GLN A 25 20.11 0.81 35.68
CA GLN A 25 20.88 0.97 34.44
C GLN A 25 19.94 1.62 33.41
N THR A 26 20.29 2.83 33.01
CA THR A 26 19.70 3.47 31.79
C THR A 26 20.13 2.65 30.58
N PRO A 27 19.20 2.31 29.65
CA PRO A 27 19.60 1.63 28.42
C PRO A 27 20.49 2.58 27.62
N SER A 28 21.64 2.08 27.18
CA SER A 28 22.54 2.76 26.26
C SER A 28 21.82 3.03 24.93
N PRO A 29 22.10 4.15 24.26
CA PRO A 29 21.49 4.43 22.95
C PRO A 29 21.91 3.34 21.97
N ILE A 30 20.91 2.75 21.29
CA ILE A 30 21.09 1.79 20.22
C ILE A 30 21.84 2.52 19.09
N LYS A 31 23.09 2.17 18.86
CA LYS A 31 23.80 2.59 17.66
C LYS A 31 23.11 1.91 16.48
N ASN A 32 22.44 2.71 15.66
CA ASN A 32 21.93 2.27 14.36
C ASN A 32 23.14 2.00 13.45
N GLU A 33 23.68 0.80 13.49
CA GLU A 33 24.59 0.32 12.46
C GLU A 33 23.74 0.01 11.22
N VAL A 34 23.82 0.91 10.24
CA VAL A 34 23.24 0.72 8.91
C VAL A 34 23.92 -0.48 8.27
N SER A 35 23.14 -1.47 7.88
CA SER A 35 23.64 -2.72 7.25
C SER A 35 24.54 -2.41 6.06
N PRO A 36 25.68 -3.13 5.88
CA PRO A 36 26.59 -2.94 4.75
C PRO A 36 25.94 -3.06 3.35
N GLN A 37 24.78 -3.71 3.26
CA GLN A 37 24.00 -3.82 2.03
C GLN A 37 23.36 -2.48 1.62
N ILE A 38 22.99 -1.62 2.58
CA ILE A 38 22.40 -0.31 2.30
C ILE A 38 23.47 0.65 1.76
N GLN A 39 24.72 0.57 2.26
CA GLN A 39 25.82 1.41 1.79
C GLN A 39 26.24 1.10 0.33
N ARG A 40 26.06 -0.14 -0.12
CA ARG A 40 26.41 -0.56 -1.50
C ARG A 40 25.40 -0.07 -2.54
N THR A 41 24.14 0.11 -2.16
CA THR A 41 23.07 0.61 -3.04
C THR A 41 23.16 2.11 -3.29
N GLU A 42 23.64 2.90 -2.34
CA GLU A 42 23.87 4.35 -2.52
C GLU A 42 24.93 4.66 -3.58
N GLN A 43 25.97 3.83 -3.69
CA GLN A 43 27.03 4.06 -4.69
C GLN A 43 26.60 3.76 -6.13
N ILE A 44 25.65 2.84 -6.33
CA ILE A 44 25.15 2.48 -7.66
C ILE A 44 24.11 3.49 -8.16
N TYR A 45 23.32 4.05 -7.25
CA TYR A 45 22.23 4.99 -7.59
C TYR A 45 22.74 6.38 -7.97
N ASN A 46 23.79 6.88 -7.29
CA ASN A 46 24.41 8.18 -7.61
C ASN A 46 25.17 8.23 -8.95
N ALA A 47 25.39 7.08 -9.58
CA ALA A 47 26.07 6.98 -10.88
C ALA A 47 25.13 7.10 -12.09
N GLN A 48 23.79 7.13 -11.89
CA GLN A 48 22.81 7.10 -12.98
C GLN A 48 21.74 8.21 -12.92
N GLU A 49 22.07 9.42 -12.47
CA GLU A 49 21.16 10.55 -12.69
C GLU A 49 21.22 11.00 -14.15
N PRO A 50 20.14 10.88 -14.93
CA PRO A 50 20.03 11.59 -16.19
C PRO A 50 19.87 13.07 -15.87
N LYS A 51 20.84 13.88 -16.27
CA LYS A 51 20.75 15.36 -16.29
C LYS A 51 19.58 15.76 -17.18
N TYR A 52 18.41 15.98 -16.60
CA TYR A 52 17.29 16.64 -17.27
C TYR A 52 17.33 18.11 -16.88
N SER A 53 17.90 18.95 -17.76
CA SER A 53 17.80 20.39 -17.71
C SER A 53 16.42 20.79 -18.23
N ILE A 54 15.65 21.49 -17.41
CA ILE A 54 14.42 22.18 -17.82
C ILE A 54 14.87 23.44 -18.57
N PRO A 55 14.46 23.68 -19.82
CA PRO A 55 14.64 25.00 -20.45
C PRO A 55 13.65 25.96 -19.77
N GLU A 56 14.18 26.94 -19.06
CA GLU A 56 13.47 28.19 -18.83
C GLU A 56 13.50 28.98 -20.15
N ASP A 57 12.35 29.45 -20.53
CA ASP A 57 12.03 30.57 -21.39
C ASP A 57 11.17 30.21 -22.61
N ALA A 58 9.94 30.75 -22.59
CA ALA A 58 9.27 31.34 -23.73
C ALA A 58 7.87 31.84 -23.36
N SER A 59 7.81 32.99 -22.71
CA SER A 59 6.66 33.89 -22.86
C SER A 59 6.74 34.55 -24.22
N THR A 60 6.02 34.05 -25.20
CA THR A 60 5.70 34.84 -26.41
C THR A 60 4.31 34.45 -26.88
N GLU A 61 3.39 35.33 -26.61
CA GLU A 61 2.04 35.40 -27.12
C GLU A 61 2.09 35.58 -28.64
N GLN A 62 1.80 34.55 -29.43
CA GLN A 62 1.58 34.67 -30.87
C GLN A 62 0.14 34.26 -31.17
N THR A 63 -0.64 35.29 -31.54
CA THR A 63 -1.95 35.17 -32.16
C THR A 63 -1.82 34.43 -33.49
N LEU A 64 -2.45 33.24 -33.56
CA LEU A 64 -2.58 32.46 -34.81
C LEU A 64 -3.86 32.85 -35.56
N PRO A 65 -3.82 32.92 -36.89
CA PRO A 65 -4.98 33.28 -37.73
C PRO A 65 -6.01 32.13 -37.73
N VAL A 66 -7.26 32.54 -37.68
CA VAL A 66 -8.45 31.65 -37.79
C VAL A 66 -8.47 30.98 -39.16
N GLN A 67 -8.31 29.65 -39.19
CA GLN A 67 -8.60 28.84 -40.36
C GLN A 67 -10.06 28.40 -40.38
N PRO A 68 -10.74 28.36 -41.55
CA PRO A 68 -12.12 27.93 -41.66
C PRO A 68 -12.25 26.43 -41.43
N ALA A 69 -13.35 26.04 -40.76
CA ALA A 69 -13.70 24.68 -40.41
C ALA A 69 -13.82 23.75 -41.65
N PRO A 70 -13.27 22.52 -41.60
CA PRO A 70 -13.51 21.52 -42.61
C PRO A 70 -14.94 20.92 -42.51
N PRO A 71 -15.51 20.46 -43.65
CA PRO A 71 -16.89 20.03 -43.69
C PRO A 71 -17.12 18.73 -42.89
N ALA A 72 -18.31 18.65 -42.31
CA ALA A 72 -18.82 17.50 -41.59
C ALA A 72 -18.83 16.24 -42.48
N SER A 73 -18.13 15.20 -42.04
CA SER A 73 -18.23 13.88 -42.66
C SER A 73 -18.24 12.78 -41.62
N SER A 74 -19.21 11.93 -41.82
CA SER A 74 -19.47 10.57 -41.35
C SER A 74 -20.21 10.37 -40.01
N PRO A 75 -21.25 9.50 -40.04
CA PRO A 75 -22.04 9.20 -38.86
C PRO A 75 -21.22 8.45 -37.81
N PRO A 76 -21.55 8.61 -36.53
CA PRO A 76 -20.82 7.95 -35.45
C PRO A 76 -20.98 6.45 -35.56
N LYS A 77 -19.85 5.74 -35.65
CA LYS A 77 -19.83 4.27 -35.55
C LYS A 77 -20.47 3.91 -34.21
N THR A 78 -21.59 3.22 -34.29
CA THR A 78 -22.36 2.66 -33.19
C THR A 78 -21.42 1.80 -32.35
N GLN A 79 -20.89 2.36 -31.25
CA GLN A 79 -20.15 1.59 -30.26
C GLN A 79 -21.16 0.61 -29.64
N LYS A 80 -20.97 -0.66 -29.88
CA LYS A 80 -21.70 -1.75 -29.25
C LYS A 80 -21.58 -1.56 -27.74
N LYS A 81 -22.62 -1.05 -27.10
CA LYS A 81 -22.74 -0.81 -25.68
C LYS A 81 -22.54 -2.16 -24.98
N SER A 82 -21.33 -2.41 -24.48
CA SER A 82 -21.04 -3.61 -23.72
C SER A 82 -21.96 -3.64 -22.49
N SER A 83 -22.68 -4.74 -22.31
CA SER A 83 -23.60 -4.98 -21.20
C SER A 83 -22.86 -5.25 -19.86
N GLU A 84 -21.63 -4.76 -19.74
CA GLU A 84 -20.88 -4.91 -18.51
C GLU A 84 -21.46 -4.01 -17.40
N PRO A 85 -21.62 -4.54 -16.19
CA PRO A 85 -22.16 -3.76 -15.08
C PRO A 85 -21.28 -2.55 -14.81
N LYS A 86 -21.90 -1.38 -14.57
CA LYS A 86 -21.18 -0.16 -14.24
C LYS A 86 -20.57 -0.30 -12.84
N PRO A 87 -19.26 -0.02 -12.64
CA PRO A 87 -18.65 -0.03 -11.32
C PRO A 87 -19.22 1.10 -10.44
N ILE A 88 -19.36 0.84 -9.14
CA ILE A 88 -19.78 1.84 -8.13
C ILE A 88 -18.63 2.75 -7.69
N GLY A 89 -17.40 2.32 -7.92
CA GLY A 89 -16.17 3.10 -7.74
C GLY A 89 -15.05 2.53 -8.61
N SER A 90 -14.21 3.40 -9.12
CA SER A 90 -13.05 3.00 -9.92
C SER A 90 -11.95 4.04 -9.84
N TYR A 91 -10.71 3.58 -9.97
CA TYR A 91 -9.54 4.43 -10.09
C TYR A 91 -8.49 3.79 -10.98
N GLN A 92 -7.61 4.63 -11.54
CA GLN A 92 -6.49 4.15 -12.35
C GLN A 92 -5.24 4.98 -12.08
N THR A 93 -4.08 4.32 -12.11
CA THR A 93 -2.77 4.95 -11.96
C THR A 93 -1.86 4.58 -13.12
N PRO A 94 -1.00 5.51 -13.61
CA PRO A 94 -0.05 5.23 -14.67
C PRO A 94 1.07 4.30 -14.14
N LEU A 95 1.46 3.31 -14.95
CA LEU A 95 2.62 2.46 -14.68
C LEU A 95 3.87 3.14 -15.25
N LEU A 96 4.48 4.04 -14.47
CA LEU A 96 5.65 4.82 -14.84
C LEU A 96 6.91 3.95 -14.92
N ASN A 97 7.09 3.02 -13.98
CA ASN A 97 8.10 1.97 -14.02
C ASN A 97 7.41 0.63 -14.31
N ARG A 98 7.91 -0.12 -15.30
CA ARG A 98 7.37 -1.39 -15.78
C ARG A 98 8.43 -2.48 -15.85
N ASP A 99 9.41 -2.42 -14.96
CA ASP A 99 10.40 -3.48 -14.80
C ASP A 99 9.71 -4.82 -14.58
N LYS A 100 10.29 -5.87 -15.09
CA LYS A 100 9.67 -7.21 -15.14
C LYS A 100 9.24 -7.68 -13.74
N GLU A 101 10.14 -7.62 -12.79
CA GLU A 101 9.93 -8.07 -11.41
C GLU A 101 8.82 -7.27 -10.72
N ARG A 102 8.80 -5.95 -10.94
CA ARG A 102 7.74 -5.06 -10.46
C ARG A 102 6.38 -5.42 -11.06
N MET A 103 6.33 -5.70 -12.35
CA MET A 103 5.09 -6.08 -13.03
C MET A 103 4.60 -7.46 -12.59
N GLU A 104 5.50 -8.41 -12.34
CA GLU A 104 5.19 -9.72 -11.78
C GLU A 104 4.59 -9.59 -10.37
N ASN A 105 5.17 -8.76 -9.50
CA ASN A 105 4.66 -8.47 -8.15
C ASN A 105 3.25 -7.89 -8.20
N ILE A 106 3.02 -6.87 -9.04
CA ILE A 106 1.70 -6.27 -9.23
C ILE A 106 0.71 -7.31 -9.74
N GLY A 107 1.09 -8.10 -10.73
CA GLY A 107 0.26 -9.16 -11.30
C GLY A 107 -0.13 -10.23 -10.29
N LEU A 108 0.81 -10.63 -9.42
CA LEU A 108 0.58 -11.59 -8.35
C LEU A 108 -0.41 -11.03 -7.31
N ALA A 109 -0.22 -9.78 -6.88
CA ALA A 109 -1.15 -9.13 -5.95
C ALA A 109 -2.54 -8.95 -6.58
N ILE A 110 -2.64 -8.59 -7.86
CA ILE A 110 -3.91 -8.52 -8.60
C ILE A 110 -4.64 -9.87 -8.58
N LYS A 111 -3.93 -10.98 -8.82
CA LYS A 111 -4.54 -12.33 -8.80
C LYS A 111 -5.22 -12.64 -7.45
N LYS A 112 -4.63 -12.19 -6.34
CA LYS A 112 -5.18 -12.41 -5.00
C LYS A 112 -6.39 -11.51 -4.70
N ILE A 113 -6.47 -10.33 -5.33
CA ILE A 113 -7.54 -9.35 -5.13
C ILE A 113 -8.74 -9.60 -6.04
N ASN A 114 -8.51 -10.10 -7.26
CA ASN A 114 -9.57 -10.28 -8.24
C ASN A 114 -10.65 -11.25 -7.77
N GLY A 115 -11.90 -10.77 -7.78
CA GLY A 115 -13.06 -11.53 -7.35
C GLY A 115 -13.28 -11.53 -5.83
N TYR A 116 -12.47 -10.78 -5.07
CA TYR A 116 -12.66 -10.66 -3.64
C TYR A 116 -14.00 -9.97 -3.34
N LYS A 117 -14.83 -10.64 -2.54
CA LYS A 117 -16.18 -10.17 -2.20
C LYS A 117 -16.25 -9.76 -0.74
N LEU A 118 -16.86 -8.58 -0.48
CA LEU A 118 -17.17 -8.09 0.86
C LEU A 118 -18.68 -8.00 1.02
N LYS A 119 -19.23 -8.70 2.01
CA LYS A 119 -20.62 -8.55 2.44
C LYS A 119 -20.83 -7.19 3.12
N PRO A 120 -22.08 -6.73 3.29
CA PRO A 120 -22.38 -5.56 4.11
C PRO A 120 -21.73 -5.66 5.50
N GLY A 121 -20.97 -4.63 5.88
CA GLY A 121 -20.27 -4.58 7.16
C GLY A 121 -18.90 -5.28 7.22
N ASP A 122 -18.54 -6.11 6.23
CA ASP A 122 -17.22 -6.75 6.19
C ASP A 122 -16.10 -5.72 5.98
N THR A 123 -14.95 -6.03 6.54
CA THR A 123 -13.72 -5.23 6.39
C THR A 123 -12.77 -5.90 5.41
N PHE A 124 -12.26 -5.13 4.46
CA PHE A 124 -11.13 -5.49 3.62
C PHE A 124 -9.84 -5.13 4.35
N SER A 125 -8.86 -6.05 4.37
CA SER A 125 -7.47 -5.80 4.73
C SER A 125 -6.60 -6.20 3.55
N PHE A 126 -5.78 -5.26 3.09
CA PHE A 126 -4.87 -5.53 1.98
C PHE A 126 -3.85 -6.60 2.35
N ASN A 127 -3.33 -6.53 3.58
CA ASN A 127 -2.34 -7.48 4.07
C ASN A 127 -2.91 -8.90 4.24
N ASP A 128 -4.15 -9.03 4.68
CA ASP A 128 -4.80 -10.35 4.83
C ASP A 128 -5.07 -10.98 3.46
N VAL A 129 -5.52 -10.19 2.47
CA VAL A 129 -5.86 -10.68 1.13
C VAL A 129 -4.62 -10.99 0.30
N VAL A 130 -3.63 -10.11 0.30
CA VAL A 130 -2.42 -10.27 -0.51
C VAL A 130 -1.38 -11.16 0.18
N GLY A 131 -1.35 -11.16 1.51
CA GLY A 131 -0.40 -11.93 2.31
C GLY A 131 1.00 -11.32 2.34
N LYS A 132 1.93 -12.05 2.95
CA LYS A 132 3.33 -11.64 3.06
C LYS A 132 3.99 -11.56 1.68
N ARG A 133 4.74 -10.48 1.44
CA ARG A 133 5.48 -10.25 0.20
C ARG A 133 6.89 -10.80 0.33
N ASP A 134 7.05 -12.09 0.16
CA ASP A 134 8.33 -12.81 0.21
C ASP A 134 8.47 -13.78 -0.97
N ALA A 135 9.66 -14.36 -1.11
CA ALA A 135 10.00 -15.29 -2.20
C ALA A 135 9.16 -16.57 -2.16
N SER A 136 8.79 -17.06 -0.97
CA SER A 136 7.94 -18.26 -0.81
C SER A 136 6.53 -18.06 -1.36
N ASN A 137 6.04 -16.82 -1.34
CA ASN A 137 4.78 -16.40 -1.94
C ASN A 137 4.92 -15.94 -3.40
N GLY A 138 6.11 -16.09 -4.01
CA GLY A 138 6.38 -15.80 -5.42
C GLY A 138 6.71 -14.34 -5.71
N PHE A 139 6.83 -13.48 -4.70
CA PHE A 139 7.24 -12.09 -4.90
C PHE A 139 8.73 -11.99 -5.23
N LYS A 140 9.10 -10.94 -5.95
CA LYS A 140 10.45 -10.64 -6.42
C LYS A 140 10.96 -9.36 -5.77
N VAL A 141 12.29 -9.23 -5.72
CA VAL A 141 12.93 -7.95 -5.38
C VAL A 141 12.66 -6.94 -6.51
N ALA A 142 12.23 -5.74 -6.17
CA ALA A 142 12.01 -4.64 -7.10
C ALA A 142 12.05 -3.31 -6.34
N ALA A 143 12.10 -2.20 -7.09
CA ALA A 143 12.22 -0.86 -6.52
C ALA A 143 11.09 -0.51 -5.54
N ILE A 144 11.46 0.01 -4.38
CA ILE A 144 10.59 0.47 -3.28
C ILE A 144 10.99 1.86 -2.79
N ILE A 145 10.20 2.40 -1.84
CA ILE A 145 10.54 3.59 -1.04
C ILE A 145 10.46 3.19 0.45
N VAL A 146 11.55 3.35 1.17
CA VAL A 146 11.64 3.10 2.63
C VAL A 146 12.33 4.30 3.28
N ASN A 147 11.74 4.81 4.38
CA ASN A 147 12.28 5.94 5.15
C ASN A 147 12.65 7.18 4.32
N GLY A 148 11.94 7.41 3.22
CA GLY A 148 12.22 8.53 2.31
C GLY A 148 13.31 8.26 1.28
N GLU A 149 13.94 7.08 1.27
CA GLU A 149 14.96 6.67 0.33
C GLU A 149 14.41 5.68 -0.71
N TYR A 150 14.99 5.72 -1.92
CA TYR A 150 14.76 4.67 -2.92
C TYR A 150 15.67 3.48 -2.62
N GLY A 151 15.12 2.28 -2.73
CA GLY A 151 15.83 1.03 -2.52
C GLY A 151 15.17 -0.11 -3.28
N GLU A 152 15.59 -1.32 -2.99
CA GLU A 152 15.01 -2.55 -3.54
C GLU A 152 14.62 -3.48 -2.41
N ASP A 153 13.44 -4.07 -2.50
CA ASP A 153 12.97 -5.10 -1.57
C ASP A 153 11.86 -5.94 -2.19
N MET A 154 11.52 -7.02 -1.51
CA MET A 154 10.45 -7.93 -1.93
C MET A 154 9.10 -7.22 -2.08
N GLY A 155 8.42 -7.47 -3.19
CA GLY A 155 7.09 -6.92 -3.42
C GLY A 155 7.06 -5.48 -3.92
N GLY A 156 8.19 -4.94 -4.40
CA GLY A 156 8.22 -3.61 -5.02
C GLY A 156 7.11 -3.47 -6.08
N GLY A 157 6.36 -2.35 -6.01
CA GLY A 157 5.20 -2.09 -6.86
C GLY A 157 3.84 -2.31 -6.20
N VAL A 158 3.74 -3.12 -5.15
CA VAL A 158 2.48 -3.49 -4.50
C VAL A 158 1.78 -2.27 -3.84
N CYS A 159 2.54 -1.30 -3.33
CA CYS A 159 1.98 -0.05 -2.80
C CYS A 159 1.26 0.81 -3.87
N GLN A 160 1.58 0.65 -5.16
CA GLN A 160 0.80 1.29 -6.22
C GLN A 160 -0.59 0.66 -6.35
N LEU A 161 -0.70 -0.67 -6.18
CA LEU A 161 -1.99 -1.36 -6.19
C LEU A 161 -2.83 -0.95 -4.98
N SER A 162 -2.26 -0.91 -3.77
CA SER A 162 -3.00 -0.46 -2.56
C SER A 162 -3.48 0.98 -2.71
N SER A 163 -2.66 1.89 -3.23
CA SER A 163 -3.05 3.28 -3.50
C SER A 163 -4.18 3.38 -4.52
N THR A 164 -4.16 2.52 -5.56
CA THR A 164 -5.22 2.50 -6.57
C THR A 164 -6.52 1.96 -5.99
N ILE A 165 -6.44 0.94 -5.11
CA ILE A 165 -7.59 0.38 -4.39
C ILE A 165 -8.17 1.41 -3.42
N PHE A 166 -7.32 2.11 -2.65
CA PHE A 166 -7.75 3.17 -1.72
C PHE A 166 -8.64 4.20 -2.43
N ASN A 167 -8.16 4.74 -3.54
CA ASN A 167 -8.94 5.74 -4.29
C ASN A 167 -10.22 5.17 -4.91
N ALA A 168 -10.22 3.91 -5.34
CA ALA A 168 -11.42 3.26 -5.84
C ALA A 168 -12.45 3.04 -4.71
N ALA A 169 -12.00 2.65 -3.51
CA ALA A 169 -12.82 2.47 -2.32
C ALA A 169 -13.43 3.79 -1.85
N GLU A 170 -12.63 4.86 -1.79
CA GLU A 170 -13.08 6.20 -1.46
C GLU A 170 -14.17 6.67 -2.44
N ARG A 171 -13.96 6.50 -3.76
CA ARG A 171 -14.95 6.83 -4.79
C ARG A 171 -16.21 5.96 -4.74
N ALA A 172 -16.10 4.72 -4.27
CA ALA A 172 -17.22 3.85 -4.02
C ALA A 172 -17.99 4.23 -2.74
N GLY A 173 -17.48 5.17 -1.95
CA GLY A 173 -18.02 5.57 -0.65
C GLY A 173 -17.93 4.46 0.38
N MET A 174 -16.80 3.73 0.41
CA MET A 174 -16.45 2.81 1.49
C MET A 174 -15.93 3.59 2.70
N GLU A 175 -16.09 3.04 3.89
CA GLU A 175 -15.55 3.62 5.12
C GLU A 175 -14.07 3.22 5.26
N ILE A 176 -13.15 4.18 5.15
CA ILE A 176 -11.71 3.92 5.29
C ILE A 176 -11.38 3.82 6.78
N LEU A 177 -10.84 2.66 7.20
CA LEU A 177 -10.52 2.36 8.59
C LEU A 177 -9.01 2.55 8.88
N GLU A 178 -8.15 2.22 7.91
CA GLU A 178 -6.71 2.33 8.05
C GLU A 178 -6.07 2.71 6.71
N ARG A 179 -5.21 3.73 6.72
CA ARG A 179 -4.44 4.17 5.57
C ARG A 179 -3.20 4.92 6.03
N HIS A 180 -2.07 4.63 5.43
CA HIS A 180 -0.77 5.25 5.71
C HIS A 180 -0.22 5.95 4.48
N SER A 181 0.43 7.09 4.66
CA SER A 181 1.17 7.76 3.59
C SER A 181 2.56 7.16 3.45
N HIS A 182 3.11 7.23 2.23
CA HIS A 182 4.54 6.97 2.05
C HIS A 182 5.37 8.07 2.73
N SER A 183 6.56 7.72 3.17
CA SER A 183 7.54 8.66 3.73
C SER A 183 8.04 9.69 2.70
N ARG A 184 7.84 9.44 1.42
CA ARG A 184 8.17 10.31 0.29
C ARG A 184 7.01 10.35 -0.72
N SER A 185 6.84 11.50 -1.41
CA SER A 185 5.81 11.64 -2.43
C SER A 185 5.99 10.64 -3.57
N VAL A 186 4.90 9.97 -3.94
CA VAL A 186 4.83 9.07 -5.09
C VAL A 186 4.24 9.80 -6.31
N ARG A 187 4.71 9.48 -7.51
CA ARG A 187 4.31 10.19 -8.74
C ARG A 187 3.08 9.62 -9.45
N TYR A 188 2.57 8.48 -9.03
CA TYR A 188 1.44 7.82 -9.69
C TYR A 188 0.06 8.21 -9.13
N VAL A 189 0.01 8.95 -8.01
CA VAL A 189 -1.21 9.57 -7.44
C VAL A 189 -0.91 10.98 -6.95
N PRO A 190 -1.92 11.86 -6.83
CA PRO A 190 -1.76 13.15 -6.16
C PRO A 190 -1.36 12.98 -4.69
N GLN A 191 -0.73 14.02 -4.13
CA GLN A 191 -0.37 14.05 -2.71
C GLN A 191 -1.60 13.78 -1.83
N GLY A 192 -1.42 12.95 -0.80
CA GLY A 192 -2.49 12.56 0.11
C GLY A 192 -3.45 11.49 -0.44
N LYS A 193 -3.25 11.01 -1.68
CA LYS A 193 -4.05 9.95 -2.32
C LYS A 193 -3.30 8.62 -2.45
N ASP A 194 -2.16 8.49 -1.78
CA ASP A 194 -1.39 7.27 -1.69
C ASP A 194 -1.83 6.40 -0.49
N ALA A 195 -1.51 5.12 -0.54
CA ALA A 195 -1.69 4.18 0.56
C ALA A 195 -0.49 3.23 0.62
N ALA A 196 0.41 3.47 1.55
CA ALA A 196 1.56 2.61 1.83
C ALA A 196 1.12 1.36 2.59
N VAL A 197 1.66 0.21 2.20
CA VAL A 197 1.42 -1.07 2.88
C VAL A 197 2.74 -1.80 3.14
N SER A 198 2.87 -2.35 4.36
CA SER A 198 3.99 -3.21 4.77
C SER A 198 3.45 -4.31 5.65
N TYR A 199 3.72 -5.57 5.30
CA TYR A 199 3.14 -6.71 6.01
C TYR A 199 3.54 -6.72 7.48
N GLY A 200 2.53 -6.76 8.37
CA GLY A 200 2.73 -6.72 9.81
C GLY A 200 2.92 -5.33 10.43
N TYR A 201 3.00 -4.25 9.59
CA TYR A 201 3.25 -2.90 10.10
C TYR A 201 2.25 -1.86 9.58
N LEU A 202 2.02 -1.77 8.27
CA LEU A 202 1.15 -0.78 7.64
C LEU A 202 0.13 -1.50 6.77
N ASP A 203 -1.15 -1.17 6.91
CA ASP A 203 -2.20 -1.78 6.11
C ASP A 203 -3.10 -0.73 5.43
N LEU A 204 -3.84 -1.17 4.46
CA LEU A 204 -5.01 -0.47 3.92
C LEU A 204 -6.24 -1.27 4.32
N LYS A 205 -7.07 -0.70 5.17
CA LYS A 205 -8.34 -1.29 5.58
C LYS A 205 -9.50 -0.39 5.26
N PHE A 206 -10.58 -0.97 4.75
CA PHE A 206 -11.85 -0.27 4.59
C PHE A 206 -13.02 -1.24 4.78
N LYS A 207 -14.15 -0.70 5.21
CA LYS A 207 -15.37 -1.45 5.47
C LYS A 207 -16.38 -1.21 4.36
N ASN A 208 -17.06 -2.28 3.96
CA ASN A 208 -18.20 -2.17 3.07
C ASN A 208 -19.40 -1.53 3.79
N SER A 209 -19.57 -0.23 3.60
CA SER A 209 -20.70 0.56 4.14
C SER A 209 -22.00 0.44 3.36
N LYS A 210 -22.01 -0.39 2.27
CA LYS A 210 -23.21 -0.58 1.44
C LYS A 210 -24.13 -1.66 2.02
N LYS A 211 -25.38 -1.63 1.63
CA LYS A 211 -26.39 -2.64 2.02
C LYS A 211 -26.35 -3.91 1.13
N TYR A 212 -25.32 -4.05 0.29
CA TYR A 212 -25.14 -5.17 -0.64
C TYR A 212 -23.66 -5.58 -0.72
N THR A 213 -23.42 -6.81 -1.12
CA THR A 213 -22.06 -7.33 -1.35
C THR A 213 -21.40 -6.58 -2.50
N VAL A 214 -20.13 -6.23 -2.32
CA VAL A 214 -19.30 -5.65 -3.38
C VAL A 214 -18.18 -6.60 -3.79
N GLU A 215 -17.71 -6.46 -5.03
CA GLU A 215 -16.64 -7.28 -5.60
C GLU A 215 -15.54 -6.37 -6.16
N LEU A 216 -14.29 -6.66 -5.78
CA LEU A 216 -13.11 -5.98 -6.28
C LEU A 216 -12.60 -6.64 -7.55
N LYS A 217 -12.24 -5.82 -8.55
CA LYS A 217 -11.52 -6.26 -9.75
C LYS A 217 -10.38 -5.30 -10.05
N ALA A 218 -9.22 -5.86 -10.39
CA ALA A 218 -8.05 -5.10 -10.78
C ALA A 218 -7.44 -5.69 -12.04
N LYS A 219 -6.89 -4.83 -12.92
CA LYS A 219 -6.18 -5.24 -14.12
C LYS A 219 -5.12 -4.23 -14.52
N VAL A 220 -4.13 -4.71 -15.26
CA VAL A 220 -3.21 -3.84 -16.01
C VAL A 220 -3.70 -3.79 -17.44
N GLU A 221 -3.91 -2.59 -17.95
CA GLU A 221 -4.36 -2.33 -19.32
C GLU A 221 -3.93 -0.92 -19.76
N ASP A 222 -3.50 -0.76 -21.00
CA ASP A 222 -3.06 0.53 -21.57
C ASP A 222 -1.98 1.24 -20.74
N LYS A 223 -1.00 0.51 -20.24
CA LYS A 223 0.07 1.03 -19.36
C LYS A 223 -0.46 1.66 -18.06
N LYS A 224 -1.63 1.25 -17.61
CA LYS A 224 -2.28 1.71 -16.38
C LYS A 224 -2.68 0.54 -15.51
N LEU A 225 -2.57 0.72 -14.22
CA LEU A 225 -3.18 -0.14 -13.23
C LEU A 225 -4.58 0.39 -12.95
N LYS A 226 -5.60 -0.44 -13.20
CA LYS A 226 -7.02 -0.08 -13.07
C LYS A 226 -7.66 -0.93 -11.98
N VAL A 227 -8.43 -0.31 -11.09
CA VAL A 227 -9.20 -0.98 -10.05
C VAL A 227 -10.67 -0.55 -10.16
N TYR A 228 -11.54 -1.52 -9.98
CA TYR A 228 -13.00 -1.36 -10.04
C TYR A 228 -13.63 -2.02 -8.82
N ILE A 229 -14.64 -1.41 -8.28
CA ILE A 229 -15.52 -1.98 -7.26
C ILE A 229 -16.92 -2.06 -7.86
N TYR A 230 -17.48 -3.27 -7.90
CA TYR A 230 -18.79 -3.53 -8.45
C TYR A 230 -19.76 -3.93 -7.34
N LYS A 231 -21.06 -3.71 -7.56
CA LYS A 231 -22.08 -4.45 -6.84
C LYS A 231 -21.98 -5.92 -7.30
N ALA A 232 -21.74 -6.85 -6.36
CA ALA A 232 -21.71 -8.28 -6.67
C ALA A 232 -23.09 -8.74 -7.14
N ARG A 233 -23.08 -9.68 -8.07
CA ARG A 233 -24.30 -10.38 -8.52
C ARG A 233 -24.65 -11.51 -7.59
#